data_db47644719fc67b48766ce8fe6790aa4
#
_entry.id   db47644719fc67b48766ce8fe6790aa4
#
_cell.length_a   1.000
_cell.length_b   1.000
_cell.length_c   1.000
_cell.angle_alpha   90.00
_cell.angle_beta   90.00
_cell.angle_gamma   90.00
#
_symmetry.space_group_name_H-M   'P 1'
#
loop_
_entity.id
_entity.type
_entity.pdbx_description
1 polymer ?
#
loop_
_entity_poly.entity_id
_entity_poly.type
_entity_poly.pdbx_seq_one_letter_code
_entity_poly.pdbx_strand_id
1 'polypeptide(L)'
;MAFDVVVDNVANKNADIAMAGLTISEDRKEKVDFSIEYCTAAQRLAVAIDDTTFDGCKSKEDVDNILKTLSGVKAGGATAQTGLYYLQGSEDFDFEGFPNLEVLQYKKVSDAVQALAVGNIQIVCADKDVLELAVNGVNR
;
A
#
# COMPACT_ATOMS: atom_id res chain seq x y z
N MET A 1 13.30 -8.09 -8.17
CA MET A 1 13.74 -7.63 -6.83
C MET A 1 12.48 -7.31 -6.02
N ALA A 2 12.41 -7.70 -4.78
CA ALA A 2 11.30 -7.34 -3.89
C ALA A 2 11.45 -5.87 -3.45
N PHE A 3 10.34 -5.19 -3.20
CA PHE A 3 10.35 -3.74 -2.92
C PHE A 3 11.04 -3.40 -1.59
N ASP A 4 10.89 -4.26 -0.60
CA ASP A 4 11.45 -4.12 0.75
C ASP A 4 12.99 -4.06 0.82
N VAL A 5 13.68 -4.59 -0.21
CA VAL A 5 15.16 -4.59 -0.27
C VAL A 5 15.74 -3.53 -1.20
N VAL A 6 14.91 -2.69 -1.84
CA VAL A 6 15.37 -1.70 -2.83
C VAL A 6 16.28 -0.66 -2.19
N VAL A 7 15.88 -0.09 -1.06
CA VAL A 7 16.68 0.93 -0.34
C VAL A 7 17.98 0.32 0.19
N ASP A 8 17.91 -0.87 0.78
CA ASP A 8 19.08 -1.54 1.35
C ASP A 8 20.09 -1.94 0.27
N ASN A 9 19.67 -2.27 -0.96
CA ASN A 9 20.58 -2.52 -2.06
C ASN A 9 21.38 -1.29 -2.49
N VAL A 10 20.78 -0.11 -2.47
CA VAL A 10 21.52 1.15 -2.74
C VAL A 10 22.45 1.46 -1.56
N ALA A 11 21.96 1.39 -0.33
CA ALA A 11 22.77 1.65 0.87
C ALA A 11 24.00 0.74 0.96
N ASN A 12 23.86 -0.53 0.57
CA ASN A 12 24.94 -1.52 0.56
C ASN A 12 25.79 -1.52 -0.74
N LYS A 13 25.57 -0.56 -1.65
CA LYS A 13 26.30 -0.44 -2.93
C LYS A 13 26.14 -1.65 -3.86
N ASN A 14 25.06 -2.40 -3.71
CA ASN A 14 24.67 -3.46 -4.64
C ASN A 14 23.95 -2.88 -5.89
N ALA A 15 23.52 -1.63 -5.80
CA ALA A 15 23.01 -0.82 -6.90
C ALA A 15 23.45 0.64 -6.70
N ASP A 16 23.74 1.33 -7.79
CA ASP A 16 24.15 2.74 -7.74
C ASP A 16 22.96 3.69 -7.60
N ILE A 17 21.81 3.30 -8.12
CA ILE A 17 20.57 4.09 -8.11
C ILE A 17 19.34 3.16 -8.08
N ALA A 18 18.28 3.62 -7.44
CA ALA A 18 16.95 2.99 -7.48
C ALA A 18 15.92 3.96 -8.06
N MET A 19 15.10 3.46 -8.99
CA MET A 19 13.96 4.19 -9.56
C MET A 19 12.73 3.30 -9.47
N ALA A 20 11.90 3.52 -8.44
CA ALA A 20 10.77 2.64 -8.11
C ALA A 20 9.56 3.40 -7.53
N GLY A 21 9.44 4.72 -7.77
CA GLY A 21 8.39 5.51 -7.15
C GLY A 21 8.43 5.48 -5.61
N LEU A 22 9.63 5.43 -5.05
CA LEU A 22 9.83 5.36 -3.60
C LEU A 22 9.38 6.66 -2.95
N THR A 23 8.44 6.58 -2.02
CA THR A 23 8.07 7.72 -1.17
C THR A 23 9.27 8.14 -0.33
N ILE A 24 9.56 9.43 -0.32
CA ILE A 24 10.61 10.02 0.50
C ILE A 24 10.13 10.02 1.96
N SER A 25 10.85 9.34 2.85
CA SER A 25 10.58 9.30 4.29
C SER A 25 11.85 9.49 5.09
N GLU A 26 11.74 9.89 6.35
CA GLU A 26 12.91 10.16 7.19
C GLU A 26 13.71 8.87 7.44
N ASP A 27 13.05 7.75 7.74
CA ASP A 27 13.71 6.44 7.92
C ASP A 27 14.54 6.03 6.69
N ARG A 28 14.03 6.29 5.48
CA ARG A 28 14.75 6.01 4.24
C ARG A 28 15.91 6.98 4.00
N LYS A 29 15.76 8.26 4.36
CA LYS A 29 16.81 9.28 4.27
C LYS A 29 17.99 8.99 5.17
N GLU A 30 17.80 8.26 6.27
CA GLU A 30 18.91 7.82 7.13
C GLU A 30 19.86 6.84 6.41
N LYS A 31 19.37 6.15 5.36
CA LYS A 31 20.10 5.11 4.65
C LYS A 31 20.63 5.54 3.28
N VAL A 32 19.90 6.39 2.58
CA VAL A 32 20.18 6.80 1.19
C VAL A 32 19.79 8.25 0.95
N ASP A 33 20.43 8.87 -0.05
CA ASP A 33 20.04 10.19 -0.55
C ASP A 33 18.92 10.05 -1.60
N PHE A 34 18.04 11.04 -1.65
CA PHE A 34 16.97 11.13 -2.63
C PHE A 34 17.22 12.25 -3.64
N SER A 35 16.78 12.04 -4.88
CA SER A 35 16.63 13.10 -5.87
C SER A 35 15.50 14.07 -5.47
N ILE A 36 15.30 15.11 -6.25
CA ILE A 36 14.04 15.88 -6.24
C ILE A 36 12.87 14.95 -6.59
N GLU A 37 11.68 15.27 -6.10
CA GLU A 37 10.45 14.57 -6.49
C GLU A 37 10.26 14.64 -8.02
N TYR A 38 10.00 13.49 -8.62
CA TYR A 38 9.73 13.40 -10.06
C TYR A 38 8.31 12.93 -10.38
N CYS A 39 7.57 12.41 -9.40
CA CYS A 39 6.17 12.06 -9.52
C CYS A 39 5.46 12.10 -8.15
N THR A 40 4.14 12.20 -8.18
CA THR A 40 3.29 12.06 -7.00
C THR A 40 2.48 10.78 -7.13
N ALA A 41 2.54 9.91 -6.11
CA ALA A 41 1.73 8.70 -6.04
C ALA A 41 0.47 8.94 -5.19
N ALA A 42 -0.65 8.35 -5.62
CA ALA A 42 -1.89 8.32 -4.83
C ALA A 42 -2.16 6.90 -4.35
N GLN A 43 -2.48 6.75 -3.07
CA GLN A 43 -2.95 5.47 -2.53
C GLN A 43 -4.40 5.21 -2.96
N ARG A 44 -4.73 3.95 -3.22
CA ARG A 44 -6.07 3.49 -3.55
C ARG A 44 -6.41 2.22 -2.78
N LEU A 45 -7.69 2.03 -2.53
CA LEU A 45 -8.25 0.77 -2.03
C LEU A 45 -8.84 -0.02 -3.20
N ALA A 46 -8.64 -1.33 -3.19
CA ALA A 46 -9.40 -2.29 -3.99
C ALA A 46 -10.26 -3.14 -3.06
N VAL A 47 -11.50 -3.34 -3.46
CA VAL A 47 -12.48 -4.21 -2.81
C VAL A 47 -13.12 -5.12 -3.87
N ALA A 48 -13.90 -6.11 -3.45
CA ALA A 48 -14.65 -6.95 -4.39
C ALA A 48 -15.65 -6.09 -5.20
N ILE A 49 -15.94 -6.50 -6.43
CA ILE A 49 -16.77 -5.72 -7.37
C ILE A 49 -18.22 -5.52 -6.88
N ASP A 50 -18.70 -6.42 -6.02
CA ASP A 50 -20.02 -6.38 -5.40
C ASP A 50 -20.01 -5.71 -4.02
N ASP A 51 -18.85 -5.27 -3.53
CA ASP A 51 -18.73 -4.53 -2.29
C ASP A 51 -19.02 -3.04 -2.52
N THR A 52 -20.15 -2.58 -1.99
CA THR A 52 -20.63 -1.20 -2.12
C THR A 52 -20.24 -0.31 -0.94
N THR A 53 -19.44 -0.79 0.00
CA THR A 53 -19.08 -0.11 1.25
C THR A 53 -18.53 1.30 1.01
N PHE A 54 -17.76 1.49 -0.05
CA PHE A 54 -17.08 2.76 -0.35
C PHE A 54 -17.70 3.58 -1.49
N ASP A 55 -18.82 3.16 -2.06
CA ASP A 55 -19.45 3.80 -3.24
C ASP A 55 -19.85 5.27 -3.00
N GLY A 56 -20.15 5.64 -1.76
CA GLY A 56 -20.50 7.00 -1.38
C GLY A 56 -19.32 7.92 -1.10
N CYS A 57 -18.09 7.40 -1.07
CA CYS A 57 -16.90 8.17 -0.71
C CYS A 57 -16.50 9.16 -1.81
N LYS A 58 -16.25 10.42 -1.41
CA LYS A 58 -15.79 11.49 -2.30
C LYS A 58 -14.44 12.06 -1.87
N SER A 59 -13.98 11.73 -0.67
CA SER A 59 -12.76 12.24 -0.06
C SER A 59 -12.01 11.13 0.69
N LYS A 60 -10.74 11.40 1.02
CA LYS A 60 -9.95 10.56 1.92
C LYS A 60 -10.63 10.42 3.28
N GLU A 61 -11.19 11.52 3.80
CA GLU A 61 -11.88 11.55 5.09
C GLU A 61 -13.08 10.60 5.14
N ASP A 62 -13.87 10.53 4.05
CA ASP A 62 -14.99 9.59 3.96
C ASP A 62 -14.50 8.14 4.06
N VAL A 63 -13.41 7.82 3.36
CA VAL A 63 -12.78 6.49 3.41
C VAL A 63 -12.26 6.18 4.81
N ASP A 64 -11.52 7.11 5.44
CA ASP A 64 -10.99 6.94 6.79
C ASP A 64 -12.11 6.70 7.82
N ASN A 65 -13.21 7.45 7.71
CA ASN A 65 -14.37 7.31 8.59
C ASN A 65 -15.02 5.92 8.45
N ILE A 66 -15.16 5.41 7.23
CA ILE A 66 -15.68 4.06 6.99
C ILE A 66 -14.70 3.02 7.57
N LEU A 67 -13.42 3.10 7.24
CA LEU A 67 -12.42 2.15 7.74
C LEU A 67 -12.41 2.05 9.27
N LYS A 68 -12.60 3.17 9.97
CA LYS A 68 -12.67 3.20 11.46
C LYS A 68 -13.90 2.49 12.03
N THR A 69 -14.96 2.32 11.24
CA THR A 69 -16.20 1.65 11.69
C THR A 69 -16.25 0.15 11.38
N LEU A 70 -15.38 -0.34 10.49
CA LEU A 70 -15.37 -1.74 10.09
C LEU A 70 -14.95 -2.66 11.25
N SER A 71 -15.50 -3.86 11.29
CA SER A 71 -15.18 -4.86 12.31
C SER A 71 -15.04 -6.24 11.67
N GLY A 72 -14.00 -6.98 12.07
CA GLY A 72 -13.74 -8.31 11.54
C GLY A 72 -13.31 -8.34 10.07
N VAL A 73 -12.88 -7.21 9.53
CA VAL A 73 -12.42 -7.04 8.15
C VAL A 73 -10.91 -7.23 8.07
N LYS A 74 -10.49 -8.02 7.09
CA LYS A 74 -9.07 -8.21 6.76
C LYS A 74 -8.66 -7.30 5.62
N ALA A 75 -7.58 -6.56 5.83
CA ALA A 75 -7.00 -5.68 4.83
C ALA A 75 -5.55 -6.09 4.54
N GLY A 76 -5.08 -5.89 3.32
CA GLY A 76 -3.72 -6.28 2.93
C GLY A 76 -2.99 -5.20 2.16
N GLY A 77 -1.68 -5.22 2.26
CA GLY A 77 -0.76 -4.40 1.49
C GLY A 77 0.59 -5.11 1.31
N ALA A 78 1.40 -4.59 0.40
CA ALA A 78 2.74 -5.15 0.18
C ALA A 78 3.74 -4.60 1.20
N THR A 79 4.63 -5.47 1.66
CA THR A 79 5.67 -5.15 2.65
C THR A 79 6.51 -3.96 2.21
N ALA A 80 6.78 -3.04 3.14
CA ALA A 80 7.55 -1.81 2.97
C ALA A 80 6.92 -0.79 1.99
N GLN A 81 5.67 -0.97 1.57
CA GLN A 81 4.95 -0.01 0.74
C GLN A 81 4.02 0.90 1.56
N THR A 82 3.83 2.11 1.06
CA THR A 82 3.05 3.16 1.73
C THR A 82 1.60 2.73 2.02
N GLY A 83 0.97 1.94 1.14
CA GLY A 83 -0.38 1.43 1.35
C GLY A 83 -0.50 0.51 2.57
N LEU A 84 0.53 -0.30 2.85
CA LEU A 84 0.57 -1.12 4.06
C LEU A 84 0.69 -0.24 5.31
N TYR A 85 1.58 0.76 5.29
CA TYR A 85 1.76 1.71 6.40
C TYR A 85 0.51 2.53 6.69
N TYR A 86 -0.25 2.92 5.65
CA TYR A 86 -1.53 3.58 5.83
C TYR A 86 -2.54 2.71 6.61
N LEU A 87 -2.59 1.41 6.32
CA LEU A 87 -3.50 0.49 7.01
C LEU A 87 -3.06 0.18 8.45
N GLN A 88 -1.78 -0.10 8.67
CA GLN A 88 -1.27 -0.55 9.98
C GLN A 88 -0.86 0.59 10.92
N GLY A 89 -0.64 1.79 10.38
CA GLY A 89 -0.03 2.92 11.07
C GLY A 89 1.48 2.99 10.86
N SER A 90 2.01 4.21 10.89
CA SER A 90 3.45 4.48 10.80
C SER A 90 3.73 5.92 11.24
N GLU A 91 4.60 6.09 12.23
CA GLU A 91 5.04 7.41 12.68
C GLU A 91 5.83 8.14 11.58
N ASP A 92 6.67 7.42 10.83
CA ASP A 92 7.48 7.96 9.73
C ASP A 92 6.64 8.57 8.59
N PHE A 93 5.42 8.06 8.38
CA PHE A 93 4.47 8.55 7.36
C PHE A 93 3.31 9.36 7.95
N ASP A 94 3.29 9.61 9.26
CA ASP A 94 2.19 10.28 9.97
C ASP A 94 0.83 9.61 9.73
N PHE A 95 0.81 8.27 9.74
CA PHE A 95 -0.39 7.47 9.62
C PHE A 95 -0.79 6.87 10.97
N GLU A 96 -2.01 7.15 11.42
CA GLU A 96 -2.58 6.56 12.64
C GLU A 96 -2.85 5.06 12.49
N GLY A 97 -3.14 4.61 11.26
CA GLY A 97 -3.58 3.26 10.98
C GLY A 97 -5.01 2.97 11.44
N PHE A 98 -5.40 1.70 11.31
CA PHE A 98 -6.75 1.24 11.64
C PHE A 98 -6.67 -0.02 12.52
N PRO A 99 -6.55 0.13 13.85
CA PRO A 99 -6.33 -0.99 14.77
C PRO A 99 -7.53 -1.96 14.86
N ASN A 100 -8.69 -1.54 14.34
CA ASN A 100 -9.90 -2.37 14.23
C ASN A 100 -9.86 -3.33 13.04
N LEU A 101 -8.90 -3.19 12.11
CA LEU A 101 -8.70 -4.09 10.98
C LEU A 101 -7.65 -5.14 11.29
N GLU A 102 -7.83 -6.34 10.74
CA GLU A 102 -6.75 -7.34 10.68
C GLU A 102 -5.88 -7.07 9.45
N VAL A 103 -4.72 -6.43 9.65
CA VAL A 103 -3.83 -6.05 8.54
C VAL A 103 -2.83 -7.16 8.25
N LEU A 104 -2.85 -7.65 7.01
CA LEU A 104 -1.98 -8.73 6.51
C LEU A 104 -0.94 -8.18 5.52
N GLN A 105 0.29 -8.70 5.64
CA GLN A 105 1.40 -8.32 4.79
C GLN A 105 1.62 -9.34 3.69
N TYR A 106 1.83 -8.85 2.47
CA TYR A 106 2.12 -9.66 1.29
C TYR A 106 3.48 -9.26 0.69
N LYS A 107 4.14 -10.16 0.00
CA LYS A 107 5.40 -9.84 -0.69
C LYS A 107 5.19 -8.90 -1.88
N LYS A 108 4.06 -9.04 -2.56
CA LYS A 108 3.69 -8.25 -3.75
C LYS A 108 2.23 -7.80 -3.66
N VAL A 109 1.93 -6.67 -4.30
CA VAL A 109 0.54 -6.20 -4.44
C VAL A 109 -0.32 -7.23 -5.19
N SER A 110 0.23 -7.91 -6.20
CA SER A 110 -0.47 -8.97 -6.93
C SER A 110 -0.91 -10.13 -6.03
N ASP A 111 -0.11 -10.49 -5.02
CA ASP A 111 -0.45 -11.57 -4.09
C ASP A 111 -1.62 -11.13 -3.18
N ALA A 112 -1.62 -9.87 -2.73
CA ALA A 112 -2.73 -9.29 -1.97
C ALA A 112 -4.02 -9.23 -2.80
N VAL A 113 -3.93 -8.82 -4.08
CA VAL A 113 -5.09 -8.78 -4.99
C VAL A 113 -5.63 -10.17 -5.28
N GLN A 114 -4.78 -11.18 -5.42
CA GLN A 114 -5.24 -12.58 -5.52
C GLN A 114 -5.97 -13.04 -4.25
N ALA A 115 -5.46 -12.70 -3.08
CA ALA A 115 -6.12 -13.00 -1.81
C ALA A 115 -7.49 -12.30 -1.69
N LEU A 116 -7.63 -11.07 -2.21
CA LEU A 116 -8.90 -10.36 -2.33
C LEU A 116 -9.85 -11.09 -3.28
N ALA A 117 -9.37 -11.48 -4.46
CA ALA A 117 -10.18 -12.14 -5.49
C ALA A 117 -10.78 -13.48 -5.02
N VAL A 118 -10.08 -14.20 -4.13
CA VAL A 118 -10.59 -15.47 -3.55
C VAL A 118 -11.29 -15.27 -2.20
N GLY A 119 -11.47 -14.03 -1.75
CA GLY A 119 -12.21 -13.70 -0.52
C GLY A 119 -11.45 -13.92 0.78
N ASN A 120 -10.14 -14.15 0.75
CA ASN A 120 -9.31 -14.31 1.94
C ASN A 120 -9.13 -13.00 2.71
N ILE A 121 -9.15 -11.87 2.01
CA ILE A 121 -9.17 -10.51 2.56
C ILE A 121 -10.26 -9.70 1.83
N GLN A 122 -10.65 -8.57 2.41
CA GLN A 122 -11.74 -7.73 1.88
C GLN A 122 -11.23 -6.42 1.27
N ILE A 123 -10.03 -5.97 1.66
CA ILE A 123 -9.47 -4.68 1.23
C ILE A 123 -8.00 -4.88 0.87
N VAL A 124 -7.55 -4.26 -0.24
CA VAL A 124 -6.12 -4.09 -0.57
C VAL A 124 -5.82 -2.61 -0.71
N CYS A 125 -4.73 -2.13 -0.10
CA CYS A 125 -4.23 -0.78 -0.27
C CYS A 125 -2.86 -0.78 -0.94
N ALA A 126 -2.72 0.01 -2.00
CA ALA A 126 -1.45 0.20 -2.70
C ALA A 126 -1.47 1.50 -3.54
N ASP A 127 -0.33 1.84 -4.13
CA ASP A 127 -0.22 2.91 -5.11
C ASP A 127 -1.16 2.63 -6.29
N LYS A 128 -1.87 3.65 -6.75
CA LYS A 128 -2.90 3.57 -7.79
C LYS A 128 -2.47 2.72 -8.99
N ASP A 129 -1.36 3.08 -9.62
CA ASP A 129 -0.94 2.47 -10.89
C ASP A 129 -0.54 1.00 -10.69
N VAL A 130 0.10 0.67 -9.57
CA VAL A 130 0.48 -0.70 -9.21
C VAL A 130 -0.76 -1.53 -8.92
N LEU A 131 -1.73 -0.96 -8.20
CA LEU A 131 -2.97 -1.63 -7.85
C LEU A 131 -3.83 -1.91 -9.09
N GLU A 132 -4.00 -0.92 -9.97
CA GLU A 132 -4.73 -1.08 -11.23
C GLU A 132 -4.11 -2.16 -12.12
N LEU A 133 -2.77 -2.21 -12.22
CA LEU A 133 -2.08 -3.24 -12.97
C LEU A 133 -2.30 -4.64 -12.37
N ALA A 134 -2.26 -4.77 -11.05
CA ALA A 134 -2.47 -6.03 -10.35
C ALA A 134 -3.92 -6.53 -10.52
N VAL A 135 -4.92 -5.65 -10.36
CA VAL A 135 -6.34 -5.97 -10.56
C VAL A 135 -6.61 -6.41 -12.01
N ASN A 136 -6.08 -5.69 -12.99
CA ASN A 136 -6.20 -6.06 -14.41
C ASN A 136 -5.54 -7.41 -14.74
N GLY A 137 -4.48 -7.78 -14.01
CA GLY A 137 -3.82 -9.07 -14.14
C GLY A 137 -4.67 -10.25 -13.65
N VAL A 138 -5.45 -10.04 -12.60
CA VAL A 138 -6.34 -11.07 -12.01
C VAL A 138 -7.64 -11.22 -12.81
N ASN A 139 -8.13 -10.14 -13.40
CA ASN A 139 -9.39 -10.13 -14.19
C ASN A 139 -9.22 -10.65 -15.64
N ARG A 140 -8.05 -11.12 -16.03
CA ARG A 140 -7.77 -11.76 -17.32
C ARG A 140 -7.86 -13.28 -17.21
#